data_8cbab07fc2745beeb472dcd5f4efaf21
#
_entry.id   8cbab07fc2745beeb472dcd5f4efaf21
#
_cell.length_a   1.000
_cell.length_b   1.000
_cell.length_c   1.000
_cell.angle_alpha   90.00
_cell.angle_beta   90.00
_cell.angle_gamma   90.00
#
_symmetry.space_group_name_H-M   'P 1'
#
loop_
_entity.id
_entity.type
_entity.pdbx_description
1 polymer ?
#
loop_
_entity_poly.entity_id
_entity_poly.type
_entity_poly.pdbx_seq_one_letter_code
_entity_poly.pdbx_strand_id
1 'polypeptide(L)'
;MNPRAALRTDAGSPASPRPAEADAEFRELFRAHFSHVWRSLRALGVGEADTGDACQQVFLVLHSRLDRWDRSASLRAYVYGICLRVASDYRRRAHRRHEQLFATPPDVASDAVSPEVDMDRRRELAFLDRALNALPARQREVFVLFEIEELDMSEIAAAVGCPLFTAYSRLRAARKAIAARMDERGQGLNEGRTK
;
A
#
# COMPACT_ATOMS: atom_id res chain seq x y z
N MET A 1 61.23 25.10 4.38
CA MET A 1 61.48 23.65 4.24
C MET A 1 60.39 22.91 4.97
N ASN A 2 59.39 22.48 4.31
CA ASN A 2 58.37 21.63 4.88
C ASN A 2 57.72 20.79 3.75
N PRO A 3 58.07 19.52 3.63
CA PRO A 3 57.39 18.64 2.68
C PRO A 3 56.51 17.67 3.47
N ARG A 4 55.24 17.75 3.32
CA ARG A 4 54.33 16.58 3.39
C ARG A 4 52.97 16.92 2.79
N ALA A 5 52.91 16.85 1.46
CA ALA A 5 51.67 16.62 0.74
C ALA A 5 51.28 15.17 1.02
N ALA A 6 50.30 14.94 1.90
CA ALA A 6 49.65 13.64 2.10
C ALA A 6 48.59 13.48 1.01
N LEU A 7 48.82 12.51 0.16
CA LEU A 7 47.89 11.96 -0.81
C LEU A 7 46.53 11.65 -0.13
N ARG A 8 45.53 12.44 -0.47
CA ARG A 8 44.14 12.07 -0.24
C ARG A 8 43.79 11.00 -1.28
N THR A 9 43.77 9.77 -0.85
CA THR A 9 43.12 8.69 -1.61
C THR A 9 41.65 9.04 -1.75
N ASP A 10 41.28 9.38 -2.96
CA ASP A 10 39.91 9.54 -3.40
C ASP A 10 39.23 8.15 -3.29
N ALA A 11 38.52 7.93 -2.17
CA ALA A 11 37.69 6.75 -2.02
C ALA A 11 36.51 6.94 -2.97
N GLY A 12 36.54 6.21 -4.07
CA GLY A 12 35.59 6.28 -5.16
C GLY A 12 34.15 6.30 -4.66
N SER A 13 33.50 7.41 -4.90
CA SER A 13 32.04 7.52 -4.87
C SER A 13 31.49 6.46 -5.80
N PRO A 14 30.50 5.62 -5.40
CA PRO A 14 29.93 4.63 -6.30
C PRO A 14 29.38 5.37 -7.54
N ALA A 15 29.95 5.03 -8.69
CA ALA A 15 29.56 5.61 -9.96
C ALA A 15 28.05 5.48 -10.14
N SER A 16 27.37 6.59 -10.41
CA SER A 16 25.95 6.56 -10.78
C SER A 16 25.76 5.58 -11.93
N PRO A 17 24.79 4.65 -11.85
CA PRO A 17 24.57 3.64 -12.87
C PRO A 17 24.29 4.34 -14.22
N ARG A 18 24.81 3.76 -15.31
CA ARG A 18 24.54 4.24 -16.66
C ARG A 18 23.04 4.19 -16.94
N PRO A 19 22.46 5.11 -17.74
CA PRO A 19 21.01 5.15 -17.99
C PRO A 19 20.40 3.80 -18.38
N ALA A 20 21.09 3.02 -19.21
CA ALA A 20 20.63 1.70 -19.64
C ALA A 20 20.61 0.65 -18.49
N GLU A 21 21.53 0.75 -17.52
CA GLU A 21 21.60 -0.12 -16.35
C GLU A 21 20.48 0.24 -15.34
N ALA A 22 20.23 1.54 -15.15
CA ALA A 22 19.14 2.05 -14.33
C ALA A 22 17.77 1.63 -14.88
N ASP A 23 17.59 1.66 -16.20
CA ASP A 23 16.36 1.20 -16.85
C ASP A 23 16.17 -0.32 -16.75
N ALA A 24 17.24 -1.09 -16.73
CA ALA A 24 17.18 -2.54 -16.53
C ALA A 24 16.82 -2.87 -15.08
N GLU A 25 17.48 -2.25 -14.10
CA GLU A 25 17.17 -2.38 -12.68
C GLU A 25 15.70 -2.01 -12.40
N PHE A 26 15.24 -0.89 -12.94
CA PHE A 26 13.85 -0.47 -12.77
C PHE A 26 12.84 -1.47 -13.36
N ARG A 27 13.12 -2.06 -14.53
CA ARG A 27 12.24 -3.07 -15.14
C ARG A 27 12.13 -4.33 -14.27
N GLU A 28 13.21 -4.75 -13.63
CA GLU A 28 13.20 -5.87 -12.70
C GLU A 28 12.38 -5.53 -11.44
N LEU A 29 12.58 -4.35 -10.85
CA LEU A 29 11.82 -3.86 -9.73
C LEU A 29 10.33 -3.76 -10.06
N PHE A 30 9.99 -3.25 -11.22
CA PHE A 30 8.60 -3.18 -11.68
C PHE A 30 7.95 -4.57 -11.72
N ARG A 31 8.61 -5.55 -12.38
CA ARG A 31 8.08 -6.92 -12.48
C ARG A 31 7.93 -7.59 -11.11
N ALA A 32 8.92 -7.43 -10.24
CA ALA A 32 8.92 -8.05 -8.92
C ALA A 32 7.83 -7.46 -8.00
N HIS A 33 7.55 -6.15 -8.10
CA HIS A 33 6.70 -5.45 -7.14
C HIS A 33 5.31 -5.07 -7.67
N PHE A 34 5.03 -5.20 -8.98
CA PHE A 34 3.76 -4.76 -9.56
C PHE A 34 2.53 -5.35 -8.86
N SER A 35 2.48 -6.68 -8.70
CA SER A 35 1.35 -7.36 -8.08
C SER A 35 1.16 -6.99 -6.61
N HIS A 36 2.28 -6.74 -5.90
CA HIS A 36 2.24 -6.28 -4.51
C HIS A 36 1.71 -4.85 -4.42
N VAL A 37 2.26 -3.92 -5.22
CA VAL A 37 1.80 -2.53 -5.27
C VAL A 37 0.32 -2.45 -5.60
N TRP A 38 -0.15 -3.22 -6.58
CA TRP A 38 -1.56 -3.27 -6.96
C TRP A 38 -2.46 -3.68 -5.78
N ARG A 39 -2.13 -4.80 -5.13
CA ARG A 39 -2.89 -5.31 -3.98
C ARG A 39 -2.87 -4.34 -2.80
N SER A 40 -1.70 -3.77 -2.51
CA SER A 40 -1.56 -2.80 -1.42
C SER A 40 -2.39 -1.55 -1.65
N LEU A 41 -2.41 -1.00 -2.87
CA LEU A 41 -3.24 0.16 -3.20
C LEU A 41 -4.72 -0.14 -2.99
N ARG A 42 -5.20 -1.32 -3.43
CA ARG A 42 -6.57 -1.79 -3.17
C ARG A 42 -6.85 -1.88 -1.67
N ALA A 43 -6.01 -2.58 -0.92
CA ALA A 43 -6.14 -2.74 0.52
C ALA A 43 -6.06 -1.40 1.28
N LEU A 44 -5.29 -0.44 0.77
CA LEU A 44 -5.22 0.93 1.28
C LEU A 44 -6.45 1.78 0.92
N GLY A 45 -7.40 1.25 0.14
CA GLY A 45 -8.68 1.87 -0.17
C GLY A 45 -8.68 2.75 -1.43
N VAL A 46 -7.80 2.48 -2.38
CA VAL A 46 -7.91 3.02 -3.73
C VAL A 46 -9.02 2.28 -4.47
N GLY A 47 -9.94 3.00 -5.08
CA GLY A 47 -11.04 2.44 -5.87
C GLY A 47 -10.52 1.62 -7.06
N GLU A 48 -11.27 0.61 -7.48
CA GLU A 48 -10.88 -0.29 -8.58
C GLU A 48 -10.56 0.47 -9.86
N ALA A 49 -11.43 1.41 -10.24
CA ALA A 49 -11.25 2.23 -11.44
C ALA A 49 -9.98 3.10 -11.40
N ASP A 50 -9.54 3.51 -10.22
CA ASP A 50 -8.37 4.38 -10.04
C ASP A 50 -7.07 3.59 -9.79
N THR A 51 -7.14 2.25 -9.57
CA THR A 51 -5.98 1.46 -9.11
C THR A 51 -4.87 1.40 -10.17
N GLY A 52 -5.23 1.32 -11.45
CA GLY A 52 -4.26 1.32 -12.55
C GLY A 52 -3.40 2.58 -12.57
N ASP A 53 -4.06 3.73 -12.54
CA ASP A 53 -3.40 5.04 -12.54
C ASP A 53 -2.57 5.26 -11.28
N ALA A 54 -3.10 4.85 -10.12
CA ALA A 54 -2.38 4.92 -8.85
C ALA A 54 -1.10 4.05 -8.89
N CYS A 55 -1.19 2.85 -9.44
CA CYS A 55 -0.05 1.94 -9.62
C CYS A 55 1.02 2.57 -10.52
N GLN A 56 0.62 3.10 -11.67
CA GLN A 56 1.52 3.82 -12.57
C GLN A 56 2.20 4.99 -11.85
N GLN A 57 1.45 5.77 -11.06
CA GLN A 57 1.99 6.89 -10.29
C GLN A 57 3.03 6.44 -9.26
N VAL A 58 2.81 5.30 -8.56
CA VAL A 58 3.80 4.74 -7.62
C VAL A 58 5.12 4.45 -8.35
N PHE A 59 5.06 3.79 -9.51
CA PHE A 59 6.27 3.44 -10.25
C PHE A 59 6.95 4.64 -10.90
N LEU A 60 6.22 5.67 -11.33
CA LEU A 60 6.80 6.92 -11.80
C LEU A 60 7.57 7.64 -10.68
N VAL A 61 6.99 7.69 -9.47
CA VAL A 61 7.68 8.25 -8.30
C VAL A 61 8.89 7.41 -7.91
N LEU A 62 8.78 6.08 -7.93
CA LEU A 62 9.89 5.17 -7.66
C LEU A 62 11.03 5.41 -8.66
N HIS A 63 10.74 5.42 -9.95
CA HIS A 63 11.71 5.66 -11.00
C HIS A 63 12.45 7.01 -10.83
N SER A 64 11.70 8.08 -10.57
CA SER A 64 12.27 9.43 -10.40
C SER A 64 13.09 9.62 -9.12
N ARG A 65 13.04 8.67 -8.19
CA ARG A 65 13.71 8.77 -6.88
C ARG A 65 14.59 7.57 -6.54
N LEU A 66 14.77 6.63 -7.47
CA LEU A 66 15.53 5.41 -7.25
C LEU A 66 17.01 5.70 -6.91
N ASP A 67 17.57 6.75 -7.52
CA ASP A 67 18.91 7.28 -7.25
C ASP A 67 19.09 7.86 -5.84
N ARG A 68 17.99 8.29 -5.22
CA ARG A 68 17.95 8.87 -3.85
C ARG A 68 17.60 7.85 -2.77
N TRP A 69 17.27 6.64 -3.18
CA TRP A 69 16.98 5.60 -2.22
C TRP A 69 18.25 5.16 -1.48
N ASP A 70 18.20 5.23 -0.15
CA ASP A 70 19.24 4.69 0.70
C ASP A 70 19.23 3.15 0.63
N ARG A 71 20.22 2.58 -0.05
CA ARG A 71 20.33 1.13 -0.26
C ARG A 71 20.57 0.34 1.05
N SER A 72 20.84 1.00 2.17
CA SER A 72 20.87 0.38 3.49
C SER A 72 19.46 0.14 4.07
N ALA A 73 18.45 0.87 3.54
CA ALA A 73 17.07 0.73 3.96
C ALA A 73 16.33 -0.30 3.07
N SER A 74 15.32 -0.96 3.65
CA SER A 74 14.46 -1.89 2.90
C SER A 74 13.80 -1.19 1.71
N LEU A 75 14.10 -1.67 0.49
CA LEU A 75 13.43 -1.20 -0.73
C LEU A 75 11.92 -1.39 -0.63
N ARG A 76 11.49 -2.49 -0.04
CA ARG A 76 10.09 -2.83 0.16
C ARG A 76 9.40 -1.78 1.02
N ALA A 77 9.97 -1.42 2.17
CA ALA A 77 9.45 -0.34 3.03
C ALA A 77 9.43 1.01 2.29
N TYR A 78 10.43 1.29 1.47
CA TYR A 78 10.48 2.51 0.65
C TYR A 78 9.35 2.58 -0.38
N VAL A 79 9.11 1.48 -1.13
CA VAL A 79 8.01 1.38 -2.10
C VAL A 79 6.65 1.55 -1.41
N TYR A 80 6.44 0.91 -0.24
CA TYR A 80 5.20 1.06 0.50
C TYR A 80 5.01 2.46 1.07
N GLY A 81 6.07 3.15 1.46
CA GLY A 81 6.00 4.57 1.80
C GLY A 81 5.48 5.44 0.64
N ILE A 82 5.80 5.08 -0.60
CA ILE A 82 5.24 5.73 -1.80
C ILE A 82 3.76 5.34 -1.96
N CYS A 83 3.42 4.04 -1.83
CA CYS A 83 2.03 3.56 -1.90
C CYS A 83 1.11 4.27 -0.91
N LEU A 84 1.54 4.47 0.33
CA LEU A 84 0.77 5.18 1.35
C LEU A 84 0.41 6.61 0.93
N ARG A 85 1.37 7.34 0.36
CA ARG A 85 1.17 8.72 -0.10
C ARG A 85 0.21 8.77 -1.28
N VAL A 86 0.45 7.94 -2.30
CA VAL A 86 -0.40 7.85 -3.48
C VAL A 86 -1.82 7.44 -3.09
N ALA A 87 -1.99 6.39 -2.29
CA ALA A 87 -3.31 5.95 -1.82
C ALA A 87 -4.04 7.06 -1.04
N SER A 88 -3.32 7.80 -0.17
CA SER A 88 -3.90 8.94 0.56
C SER A 88 -4.41 10.02 -0.39
N ASP A 89 -3.66 10.32 -1.46
CA ASP A 89 -4.06 11.33 -2.45
C ASP A 89 -5.30 10.89 -3.24
N TYR A 90 -5.36 9.63 -3.68
CA TYR A 90 -6.52 9.09 -4.38
C TYR A 90 -7.76 9.06 -3.50
N ARG A 91 -7.66 8.64 -2.24
CA ARG A 91 -8.78 8.67 -1.29
C ARG A 91 -9.30 10.08 -1.07
N ARG A 92 -8.41 11.07 -0.93
CA ARG A 92 -8.83 12.47 -0.80
C ARG A 92 -9.53 13.01 -2.05
N ARG A 93 -9.08 12.60 -3.25
CA ARG A 93 -9.74 12.97 -4.51
C ARG A 93 -11.12 12.31 -4.62
N ALA A 94 -11.21 11.01 -4.28
CA ALA A 94 -12.46 10.27 -4.29
C ALA A 94 -13.47 10.89 -3.30
N HIS A 95 -13.04 11.25 -2.09
CA HIS A 95 -13.92 11.91 -1.10
C HIS A 95 -14.44 13.25 -1.61
N ARG A 96 -13.58 14.09 -2.17
CA ARG A 96 -14.01 15.36 -2.77
C ARG A 96 -14.96 15.18 -3.96
N ARG A 97 -14.70 14.18 -4.84
CA ARG A 97 -15.64 13.84 -5.93
C ARG A 97 -17.00 13.41 -5.39
N HIS A 98 -17.00 12.59 -4.35
CA HIS A 98 -18.21 12.13 -3.70
C HIS A 98 -19.01 13.27 -3.05
N GLU A 99 -18.35 14.19 -2.34
CA GLU A 99 -19.00 15.39 -1.76
C GLU A 99 -19.62 16.29 -2.84
N GLN A 100 -18.98 16.41 -4.01
CA GLN A 100 -19.49 17.20 -5.14
C GLN A 100 -20.65 16.51 -5.88
N LEU A 101 -20.71 15.17 -5.86
CA LEU A 101 -21.72 14.36 -6.55
C LEU A 101 -22.93 14.04 -5.70
N PHE A 102 -22.95 14.37 -4.41
CA PHE A 102 -24.06 14.09 -3.48
C PHE A 102 -25.34 14.92 -3.74
N ALA A 103 -25.48 15.56 -4.92
CA ALA A 103 -26.77 15.96 -5.44
C ALA A 103 -27.55 14.81 -6.13
N THR A 104 -26.93 13.65 -6.39
CA THR A 104 -27.60 12.49 -7.03
C THR A 104 -26.87 11.18 -6.64
N PRO A 105 -27.54 10.16 -6.04
CA PRO A 105 -26.91 8.89 -5.71
C PRO A 105 -26.56 8.12 -6.97
N PRO A 106 -25.33 7.62 -7.14
CA PRO A 106 -25.03 6.67 -8.19
C PRO A 106 -25.31 5.24 -7.74
N ASP A 107 -26.10 4.57 -8.51
CA ASP A 107 -26.29 3.12 -8.53
C ASP A 107 -25.03 2.51 -9.16
N VAL A 108 -24.24 1.76 -8.42
CA VAL A 108 -23.04 1.08 -8.93
C VAL A 108 -23.21 -0.41 -8.73
N ALA A 109 -23.90 -1.01 -9.66
CA ALA A 109 -23.80 -2.44 -9.91
C ALA A 109 -22.65 -2.68 -10.89
N SER A 110 -21.62 -3.40 -10.46
CA SER A 110 -20.59 -3.95 -11.34
C SER A 110 -20.84 -5.45 -11.47
N ASP A 111 -21.53 -5.84 -12.52
CA ASP A 111 -21.71 -7.23 -12.91
C ASP A 111 -20.58 -7.62 -13.89
N ALA A 112 -19.73 -8.55 -13.45
CA ALA A 112 -18.92 -9.37 -14.34
C ALA A 112 -19.06 -10.83 -13.94
N VAL A 113 -19.66 -11.60 -14.83
CA VAL A 113 -20.03 -13.02 -14.71
C VAL A 113 -18.79 -13.91 -14.71
N SER A 114 -18.73 -14.89 -13.79
CA SER A 114 -17.87 -16.08 -13.88
C SER A 114 -18.19 -17.13 -12.81
N PRO A 115 -17.83 -18.45 -12.98
CA PRO A 115 -18.48 -19.61 -12.39
C PRO A 115 -18.42 -19.69 -10.83
N GLU A 116 -19.25 -20.55 -10.24
CA GLU A 116 -19.60 -20.64 -8.80
C GLU A 116 -18.44 -20.69 -7.80
N VAL A 117 -17.33 -21.34 -8.12
CA VAL A 117 -16.15 -21.42 -7.25
C VAL A 117 -15.45 -20.06 -7.09
N ASP A 118 -15.60 -19.19 -8.09
CA ASP A 118 -15.05 -17.83 -8.10
C ASP A 118 -15.95 -16.85 -7.32
N MET A 119 -17.23 -17.16 -7.18
CA MET A 119 -18.20 -16.31 -6.47
C MET A 119 -17.95 -16.24 -4.96
N ASP A 120 -17.64 -17.35 -4.32
CA ASP A 120 -17.38 -17.35 -2.87
C ASP A 120 -16.08 -16.62 -2.55
N ARG A 121 -15.04 -16.85 -3.35
CA ARG A 121 -13.79 -16.11 -3.24
C ARG A 121 -13.97 -14.60 -3.49
N ARG A 122 -14.80 -14.21 -4.45
CA ARG A 122 -15.16 -12.81 -4.70
C ARG A 122 -15.93 -12.19 -3.53
N ARG A 123 -16.85 -12.92 -2.94
CA ARG A 123 -17.60 -12.49 -1.74
C ARG A 123 -16.66 -12.28 -0.54
N GLU A 124 -15.68 -13.17 -0.37
CA GLU A 124 -14.65 -13.04 0.68
C GLU A 124 -13.76 -11.81 0.45
N LEU A 125 -13.26 -11.61 -0.75
CA LEU A 125 -12.47 -10.45 -1.11
C LEU A 125 -13.27 -9.15 -0.95
N ALA A 126 -14.52 -9.12 -1.42
CA ALA A 126 -15.39 -7.97 -1.26
C ALA A 126 -15.73 -7.68 0.22
N PHE A 127 -15.82 -8.72 1.06
CA PHE A 127 -15.96 -8.54 2.51
C PHE A 127 -14.70 -7.93 3.13
N LEU A 128 -13.52 -8.47 2.78
CA LEU A 128 -12.24 -7.95 3.27
C LEU A 128 -12.06 -6.48 2.84
N ASP A 129 -12.34 -6.15 1.59
CA ASP A 129 -12.28 -4.78 1.09
C ASP A 129 -13.20 -3.84 1.89
N ARG A 130 -14.43 -4.26 2.17
CA ARG A 130 -15.36 -3.48 3.00
C ARG A 130 -14.87 -3.33 4.43
N ALA A 131 -14.36 -4.40 5.03
CA ALA A 131 -13.84 -4.38 6.39
C ALA A 131 -12.62 -3.43 6.52
N LEU A 132 -11.69 -3.49 5.58
CA LEU A 132 -10.54 -2.59 5.50
C LEU A 132 -10.99 -1.14 5.26
N ASN A 133 -11.93 -0.92 4.34
CA ASN A 133 -12.45 0.41 4.01
C ASN A 133 -13.18 1.09 5.16
N ALA A 134 -13.72 0.32 6.09
CA ALA A 134 -14.35 0.85 7.28
C ALA A 134 -13.38 1.20 8.42
N LEU A 135 -12.08 0.83 8.30
CA LEU A 135 -11.08 1.26 9.26
C LEU A 135 -10.72 2.74 9.07
N PRO A 136 -10.47 3.47 10.16
CA PRO A 136 -9.81 4.77 10.07
C PRO A 136 -8.50 4.66 9.30
N ALA A 137 -8.20 5.63 8.43
CA ALA A 137 -7.07 5.56 7.50
C ALA A 137 -5.74 5.17 8.18
N ARG A 138 -5.44 5.78 9.33
CA ARG A 138 -4.20 5.51 10.09
C ARG A 138 -4.11 4.09 10.68
N GLN A 139 -5.24 3.47 10.98
CA GLN A 139 -5.29 2.09 11.45
C GLN A 139 -5.15 1.13 10.27
N ARG A 140 -5.82 1.41 9.16
CA ARG A 140 -5.72 0.65 7.91
C ARG A 140 -4.29 0.62 7.39
N GLU A 141 -3.60 1.75 7.34
CA GLU A 141 -2.21 1.87 6.89
C GLU A 141 -1.31 0.89 7.66
N VAL A 142 -1.36 0.90 8.98
CA VAL A 142 -0.55 0.01 9.82
C VAL A 142 -0.97 -1.45 9.66
N PHE A 143 -2.28 -1.72 9.60
CA PHE A 143 -2.80 -3.08 9.42
C PHE A 143 -2.36 -3.71 8.10
N VAL A 144 -2.50 -2.98 7.00
CA VAL A 144 -2.11 -3.46 5.66
C VAL A 144 -0.62 -3.74 5.60
N LEU A 145 0.22 -2.83 6.11
CA LEU A 145 1.66 -3.02 6.08
C LEU A 145 2.14 -4.18 6.97
N PHE A 146 1.46 -4.43 8.09
CA PHE A 146 1.84 -5.50 9.01
C PHE A 146 1.26 -6.87 8.60
N GLU A 147 -0.06 -6.96 8.36
CA GLU A 147 -0.76 -8.24 8.15
C GLU A 147 -0.72 -8.72 6.69
N ILE A 148 -0.65 -7.80 5.73
CA ILE A 148 -0.70 -8.15 4.31
C ILE A 148 0.69 -8.10 3.69
N GLU A 149 1.48 -7.09 4.08
CA GLU A 149 2.79 -6.87 3.51
C GLU A 149 3.93 -7.38 4.40
N GLU A 150 3.63 -7.86 5.60
CA GLU A 150 4.58 -8.50 6.52
C GLU A 150 5.85 -7.67 6.79
N LEU A 151 5.71 -6.34 6.89
CA LEU A 151 6.80 -5.46 7.26
C LEU A 151 7.03 -5.46 8.76
N ASP A 152 8.28 -5.21 9.18
CA ASP A 152 8.60 -4.99 10.58
C ASP A 152 7.96 -3.72 11.13
N MET A 153 7.51 -3.75 12.39
CA MET A 153 6.82 -2.63 13.00
C MET A 153 7.68 -1.35 13.06
N SER A 154 8.99 -1.47 13.14
CA SER A 154 9.92 -0.36 13.07
C SER A 154 9.92 0.33 11.70
N GLU A 155 9.91 -0.47 10.62
CA GLU A 155 9.80 0.01 9.24
C GLU A 155 8.43 0.68 9.00
N ILE A 156 7.37 0.06 9.54
CA ILE A 156 6.01 0.60 9.46
C ILE A 156 5.93 1.95 10.18
N ALA A 157 6.44 2.04 11.41
CA ALA A 157 6.43 3.29 12.18
C ALA A 157 7.15 4.43 11.44
N ALA A 158 8.29 4.12 10.81
CA ALA A 158 9.02 5.06 9.97
C ALA A 158 8.20 5.45 8.71
N ALA A 159 7.62 4.48 8.01
CA ALA A 159 6.85 4.71 6.79
C ALA A 159 5.58 5.56 7.02
N VAL A 160 4.85 5.30 8.12
CA VAL A 160 3.62 6.05 8.49
C VAL A 160 3.90 7.32 9.29
N GLY A 161 5.16 7.58 9.65
CA GLY A 161 5.59 8.79 10.37
C GLY A 161 5.00 8.90 11.78
N CYS A 162 5.08 7.81 12.58
CA CYS A 162 4.63 7.85 13.97
C CYS A 162 5.57 7.07 14.92
N PRO A 163 5.51 7.34 16.24
CA PRO A 163 6.23 6.55 17.22
C PRO A 163 5.85 5.07 17.19
N LEU A 164 6.81 4.19 17.47
CA LEU A 164 6.63 2.73 17.46
C LEU A 164 5.43 2.28 18.33
N PHE A 165 5.31 2.83 19.53
CA PHE A 165 4.17 2.56 20.42
C PHE A 165 2.82 2.92 19.78
N THR A 166 2.77 4.03 19.04
CA THR A 166 1.56 4.47 18.32
C THR A 166 1.21 3.50 17.20
N ALA A 167 2.20 2.96 16.48
CA ALA A 167 1.98 1.95 15.44
C ALA A 167 1.38 0.67 16.05
N TYR A 168 1.92 0.14 17.14
CA TYR A 168 1.34 -1.00 17.85
C TYR A 168 -0.09 -0.75 18.35
N SER A 169 -0.36 0.45 18.89
CA SER A 169 -1.71 0.83 19.33
C SER A 169 -2.71 0.84 18.18
N ARG A 170 -2.32 1.40 17.02
CA ARG A 170 -3.14 1.42 15.79
C ARG A 170 -3.40 0.00 15.27
N LEU A 171 -2.38 -0.88 15.27
CA LEU A 171 -2.54 -2.28 14.87
C LEU A 171 -3.54 -3.00 15.77
N ARG A 172 -3.41 -2.85 17.11
CA ARG A 172 -4.35 -3.46 18.07
C ARG A 172 -5.79 -2.99 17.80
N ALA A 173 -5.98 -1.69 17.59
CA ALA A 173 -7.31 -1.14 17.30
C ALA A 173 -7.87 -1.66 15.97
N ALA A 174 -7.05 -1.75 14.94
CA ALA A 174 -7.44 -2.31 13.65
C ALA A 174 -7.84 -3.79 13.74
N ARG A 175 -7.02 -4.62 14.41
CA ARG A 175 -7.32 -6.04 14.65
C ARG A 175 -8.66 -6.23 15.38
N LYS A 176 -8.91 -5.44 16.43
CA LYS A 176 -10.17 -5.48 17.16
C LYS A 176 -11.37 -5.14 16.27
N ALA A 177 -11.24 -4.11 15.43
CA ALA A 177 -12.30 -3.71 14.52
C ALA A 177 -12.57 -4.73 13.41
N ILE A 178 -11.54 -5.37 12.87
CA ILE A 178 -11.68 -6.44 11.87
C ILE A 178 -12.31 -7.67 12.50
N ALA A 179 -11.84 -8.12 13.68
CA ALA A 179 -12.40 -9.27 14.38
C ALA A 179 -13.90 -9.10 14.66
N ALA A 180 -14.33 -7.95 15.16
CA ALA A 180 -15.74 -7.66 15.40
C ALA A 180 -16.61 -7.83 14.13
N ARG A 181 -16.10 -7.40 12.96
CA ARG A 181 -16.82 -7.56 11.68
C ARG A 181 -16.85 -9.00 11.18
N MET A 182 -15.81 -9.77 11.47
CA MET A 182 -15.79 -11.21 11.15
C MET A 182 -16.82 -11.97 12.00
N ASP A 183 -16.93 -11.64 13.29
CA ASP A 183 -17.90 -12.24 14.20
C ASP A 183 -19.35 -11.91 13.78
N GLU A 184 -19.64 -10.66 13.43
CA GLU A 184 -20.94 -10.23 12.88
C GLU A 184 -21.33 -11.04 11.63
N ARG A 185 -20.37 -11.25 10.72
CA ARG A 185 -20.58 -12.06 9.51
C ARG A 185 -20.85 -13.53 9.85
N GLY A 186 -20.10 -14.10 10.80
CA GLY A 186 -20.28 -15.49 11.24
C GLY A 186 -21.67 -15.74 11.83
N GLN A 187 -22.19 -14.79 12.61
CA GLN A 187 -23.54 -14.86 13.19
C GLN A 187 -24.63 -14.78 12.12
N GLY A 188 -24.52 -13.86 11.16
CA GLY A 188 -25.48 -13.72 10.07
C GLY A 188 -25.56 -14.94 9.15
N LEU A 189 -24.45 -15.66 8.94
CA LEU A 189 -24.43 -16.91 8.16
C LEU A 189 -25.11 -18.08 8.91
N ASN A 190 -25.07 -18.08 10.24
CA ASN A 190 -25.66 -19.13 11.06
C ASN A 190 -27.18 -18.96 11.20
N GLU A 191 -27.67 -17.73 11.28
CA GLU A 191 -29.11 -17.41 11.31
C GLU A 191 -29.80 -17.71 9.99
N GLY A 192 -29.10 -17.57 8.85
CA GLY A 192 -29.62 -17.88 7.51
C GLY A 192 -29.73 -19.40 7.20
N ARG A 193 -29.07 -20.27 7.97
CA ARG A 193 -29.12 -21.74 7.82
C ARG A 193 -30.22 -22.40 8.65
N THR A 194 -30.88 -21.67 9.52
CA THR A 194 -31.88 -22.19 10.45
C THR A 194 -33.33 -21.88 10.04
N LYS A 195 -33.51 -21.28 8.86
CA LYS A 195 -34.78 -21.07 8.19
C LYS A 195 -34.85 -21.89 6.91
#